data_187f9ecaf445b8a712fabcf218668b58
#
_entry.id   187f9ecaf445b8a712fabcf218668b58
#
_cell.length_a   1.000
_cell.length_b   1.000
_cell.length_c   1.000
_cell.angle_alpha   90.00
_cell.angle_beta   90.00
_cell.angle_gamma   90.00
#
_symmetry.space_group_name_H-M   'P 1'
#
loop_
_entity.id
_entity.type
_entity.pdbx_description
1 polymer ?
#
loop_
_entity_poly.entity_id
_entity_poly.type
_entity_poly.pdbx_seq_one_letter_code
_entity_poly.pdbx_strand_id
1 'polypeptide(L)'
;DCVAMCVNDVICAGAKPLVFLDYIACGRNIPEKIAEIVKGVAEGCVQADCSLVGGETAEHPGMMPEDEYDLAGFTVGVVDKEKILNNDTMKPGDVIIALPSTGVHSNGFSLVRKIFDIDGNPDVLHTTPAELGGKSLGEALLAPTKIYVKPVLKVLEEVDVKGISHITGGGFYENIPRSLKKGCCARIHKADVRTPALFHLMQKEGGISEHDMFNTFNMGVGMVLTVPAEQADKALEILHANGEPEAYRLGVIAEGEGVELC
;
A
#
# COMPACT_ATOMS: atom_id res chain seq x y z
N ASP A 1 -8.34 5.19 -2.41
CA ASP A 1 -7.66 3.96 -2.86
C ASP A 1 -7.07 4.12 -4.27
N CYS A 2 -7.85 4.49 -5.29
CA CYS A 2 -7.40 4.61 -6.68
C CYS A 2 -6.16 5.52 -6.80
N VAL A 3 -6.19 6.71 -6.19
CA VAL A 3 -5.04 7.63 -6.18
C VAL A 3 -3.85 7.01 -5.46
N ALA A 4 -4.07 6.44 -4.25
CA ALA A 4 -3.01 5.86 -3.44
C ALA A 4 -2.24 4.77 -4.19
N MET A 5 -2.95 3.87 -4.87
CA MET A 5 -2.33 2.79 -5.64
C MET A 5 -1.39 3.32 -6.73
N CYS A 6 -1.78 4.39 -7.42
CA CYS A 6 -0.98 4.98 -8.50
C CYS A 6 0.21 5.79 -7.96
N VAL A 7 -0.02 6.71 -7.01
CA VAL A 7 1.03 7.63 -6.55
C VAL A 7 2.09 6.94 -5.69
N ASN A 8 1.71 5.90 -4.93
CA ASN A 8 2.65 5.09 -4.16
C ASN A 8 3.59 4.30 -5.07
N ASP A 9 3.13 3.84 -6.23
CA ASP A 9 4.00 3.18 -7.21
C ASP A 9 4.98 4.15 -7.86
N VAL A 10 4.54 5.38 -8.13
CA VAL A 10 5.41 6.42 -8.71
C VAL A 10 6.58 6.77 -7.78
N ILE A 11 6.34 6.90 -6.48
CA ILE A 11 7.44 7.20 -5.53
C ILE A 11 8.42 6.04 -5.36
N CYS A 12 8.05 4.81 -5.73
CA CYS A 12 8.99 3.67 -5.71
C CYS A 12 10.15 3.85 -6.70
N ALA A 13 9.97 4.69 -7.73
CA ALA A 13 11.04 5.10 -8.64
C ALA A 13 11.81 6.34 -8.17
N GLY A 14 11.45 6.94 -7.03
CA GLY A 14 11.99 8.21 -6.53
C GLY A 14 11.33 9.43 -7.17
N ALA A 15 10.25 9.25 -7.96
CA ALA A 15 9.59 10.33 -8.67
C ALA A 15 8.53 11.03 -7.81
N LYS A 16 8.44 12.37 -7.95
CA LYS A 16 7.34 13.14 -7.37
C LYS A 16 6.13 13.07 -8.30
N PRO A 17 4.95 12.59 -7.84
CA PRO A 17 3.71 12.68 -8.60
C PRO A 17 3.36 14.15 -8.87
N LEU A 18 3.00 14.49 -10.11
CA LEU A 18 2.63 15.86 -10.50
C LEU A 18 1.16 15.99 -10.86
N VAL A 19 0.64 15.04 -11.66
CA VAL A 19 -0.73 15.07 -12.17
C VAL A 19 -1.38 13.72 -12.03
N PHE A 20 -2.69 13.75 -11.88
CA PHE A 20 -3.56 12.59 -11.82
C PHE A 20 -4.74 12.76 -12.76
N LEU A 21 -5.14 11.68 -13.39
CA LEU A 21 -6.35 11.54 -14.21
C LEU A 21 -7.10 10.31 -13.71
N ASP A 22 -8.41 10.43 -13.55
CA ASP A 22 -9.28 9.32 -13.23
C ASP A 22 -10.09 8.85 -14.45
N TYR A 23 -10.49 7.59 -14.41
CA TYR A 23 -11.49 7.02 -15.30
C TYR A 23 -12.54 6.33 -14.44
N ILE A 24 -13.79 6.74 -14.63
CA ILE A 24 -14.94 6.16 -13.94
C ILE A 24 -15.80 5.43 -14.97
N ALA A 25 -15.80 4.10 -14.92
CA ALA A 25 -16.78 3.28 -15.64
C ALA A 25 -17.98 3.04 -14.72
N CYS A 26 -19.20 3.26 -15.20
CA CYS A 26 -20.40 3.01 -14.40
C CYS A 26 -21.52 2.41 -15.25
N GLY A 27 -22.39 1.60 -14.62
CA GLY A 27 -23.57 1.07 -15.28
C GLY A 27 -24.58 2.16 -15.58
N ARG A 28 -24.71 3.14 -14.65
CA ARG A 28 -25.54 4.33 -14.80
C ARG A 28 -24.85 5.54 -14.16
N ASN A 29 -24.82 6.64 -14.88
CA ASN A 29 -24.31 7.89 -14.37
C ASN A 29 -25.34 8.54 -13.43
N ILE A 30 -25.10 8.42 -12.12
CA ILE A 30 -25.85 9.07 -11.06
C ILE A 30 -24.99 10.23 -10.55
N PRO A 31 -25.34 11.50 -10.87
CA PRO A 31 -24.45 12.64 -10.62
C PRO A 31 -23.96 12.77 -9.18
N GLU A 32 -24.84 12.51 -8.20
CA GLU A 32 -24.51 12.61 -6.78
C GLU A 32 -23.48 11.54 -6.37
N LYS A 33 -23.61 10.31 -6.88
CA LYS A 33 -22.67 9.20 -6.64
C LYS A 33 -21.32 9.51 -7.28
N ILE A 34 -21.32 9.97 -8.53
CA ILE A 34 -20.08 10.35 -9.23
C ILE A 34 -19.38 11.51 -8.52
N ALA A 35 -20.11 12.51 -8.06
CA ALA A 35 -19.54 13.63 -7.32
C ALA A 35 -18.83 13.19 -6.02
N GLU A 36 -19.41 12.26 -5.26
CA GLU A 36 -18.76 11.72 -4.04
C GLU A 36 -17.50 10.87 -4.39
N ILE A 37 -17.53 10.13 -5.49
CA ILE A 37 -16.34 9.40 -5.98
C ILE A 37 -15.22 10.39 -6.32
N VAL A 38 -15.51 11.40 -7.14
CA VAL A 38 -14.53 12.43 -7.56
C VAL A 38 -14.00 13.21 -6.37
N LYS A 39 -14.83 13.49 -5.37
CA LYS A 39 -14.41 14.12 -4.11
C LYS A 39 -13.35 13.27 -3.39
N GLY A 40 -13.52 11.94 -3.33
CA GLY A 40 -12.52 11.02 -2.79
C GLY A 40 -11.22 11.02 -3.60
N VAL A 41 -11.32 11.09 -4.94
CA VAL A 41 -10.14 11.22 -5.83
C VAL A 41 -9.42 12.54 -5.57
N ALA A 42 -10.15 13.65 -5.49
CA ALA A 42 -9.58 14.98 -5.22
C ALA A 42 -8.87 15.01 -3.85
N GLU A 43 -9.46 14.43 -2.81
CA GLU A 43 -8.84 14.31 -1.48
C GLU A 43 -7.54 13.51 -1.55
N GLY A 44 -7.53 12.38 -2.26
CA GLY A 44 -6.30 11.59 -2.47
C GLY A 44 -5.21 12.39 -3.18
N CYS A 45 -5.57 13.19 -4.18
CA CYS A 45 -4.63 14.08 -4.87
C CYS A 45 -4.05 15.16 -3.95
N VAL A 46 -4.86 15.75 -3.06
CA VAL A 46 -4.39 16.71 -2.04
C VAL A 46 -3.41 16.05 -1.07
N GLN A 47 -3.71 14.84 -0.61
CA GLN A 47 -2.81 14.09 0.26
C GLN A 47 -1.48 13.78 -0.44
N ALA A 48 -1.51 13.45 -1.73
CA ALA A 48 -0.33 13.15 -2.54
C ALA A 48 0.45 14.38 -3.02
N ASP A 49 -0.05 15.61 -2.80
CA ASP A 49 0.50 16.85 -3.37
C ASP A 49 0.61 16.76 -4.91
N CYS A 50 -0.40 16.21 -5.58
CA CYS A 50 -0.51 16.15 -7.03
C CYS A 50 -1.81 16.81 -7.49
N SER A 51 -1.85 17.25 -8.76
CA SER A 51 -3.00 17.96 -9.33
C SER A 51 -3.95 16.98 -10.03
N LEU A 52 -5.21 16.97 -9.65
CA LEU A 52 -6.27 16.34 -10.46
C LEU A 52 -6.52 17.25 -11.68
N VAL A 53 -6.05 16.86 -12.85
CA VAL A 53 -6.05 17.72 -14.07
C VAL A 53 -7.15 17.36 -15.06
N GLY A 54 -7.89 16.30 -14.81
CA GLY A 54 -8.98 15.83 -15.64
C GLY A 54 -9.30 14.37 -15.37
N GLY A 55 -10.09 13.80 -16.25
CA GLY A 55 -10.54 12.41 -16.19
C GLY A 55 -11.61 12.15 -17.22
N GLU A 56 -12.23 10.97 -17.15
CA GLU A 56 -13.32 10.55 -18.01
C GLU A 56 -14.35 9.78 -17.19
N THR A 57 -15.62 10.02 -17.48
CA THR A 57 -16.73 9.20 -16.94
C THR A 57 -17.48 8.57 -18.11
N ALA A 58 -17.52 7.25 -18.14
CA ALA A 58 -18.18 6.48 -19.19
C ALA A 58 -19.32 5.63 -18.62
N GLU A 59 -20.50 5.75 -19.23
CA GLU A 59 -21.66 4.93 -18.92
C GLU A 59 -21.66 3.68 -19.82
N HIS A 60 -21.83 2.50 -19.22
CA HIS A 60 -21.81 1.20 -19.91
C HIS A 60 -23.14 0.46 -19.73
N PRO A 61 -24.25 0.98 -20.30
CA PRO A 61 -25.57 0.36 -20.15
C PRO A 61 -25.61 -1.03 -20.79
N GLY A 62 -26.12 -2.00 -20.03
CA GLY A 62 -26.21 -3.39 -20.47
C GLY A 62 -24.92 -4.21 -20.40
N MET A 63 -23.77 -3.57 -20.11
CA MET A 63 -22.50 -4.26 -19.86
C MET A 63 -22.19 -4.34 -18.37
N MET A 64 -22.61 -3.33 -17.61
CA MET A 64 -22.39 -3.20 -16.18
C MET A 64 -23.75 -2.99 -15.47
N PRO A 65 -24.00 -3.63 -14.31
CA PRO A 65 -25.17 -3.35 -13.49
C PRO A 65 -25.32 -1.84 -13.16
N GLU A 66 -26.53 -1.33 -13.07
CA GLU A 66 -26.78 0.12 -12.92
C GLU A 66 -26.16 0.73 -11.65
N ASP A 67 -26.02 -0.04 -10.59
CA ASP A 67 -25.47 0.37 -9.29
C ASP A 67 -23.96 0.14 -9.15
N GLU A 68 -23.35 -0.55 -10.11
CA GLU A 68 -21.91 -0.83 -10.11
C GLU A 68 -21.09 0.27 -10.80
N TYR A 69 -19.84 0.34 -10.40
CA TYR A 69 -18.82 1.19 -11.02
C TYR A 69 -17.43 0.59 -10.82
N ASP A 70 -16.50 0.98 -11.68
CA ASP A 70 -15.09 0.67 -11.58
C ASP A 70 -14.26 1.95 -11.74
N LEU A 71 -13.10 2.00 -11.06
CA LEU A 71 -12.22 3.16 -11.05
C LEU A 71 -10.82 2.76 -11.50
N ALA A 72 -10.30 3.49 -12.48
CA ALA A 72 -8.90 3.44 -12.84
C ALA A 72 -8.26 4.81 -12.65
N GLY A 73 -6.96 4.82 -12.35
CA GLY A 73 -6.18 6.02 -12.21
C GLY A 73 -4.94 6.00 -13.09
N PHE A 74 -4.53 7.20 -13.51
CA PHE A 74 -3.27 7.40 -14.20
C PHE A 74 -2.56 8.60 -13.60
N THR A 75 -1.29 8.41 -13.21
CA THR A 75 -0.46 9.49 -12.67
C THR A 75 0.85 9.62 -13.43
N VAL A 76 1.33 10.84 -13.54
CA VAL A 76 2.67 11.14 -14.07
C VAL A 76 3.49 11.79 -12.99
N GLY A 77 4.66 11.22 -12.72
CA GLY A 77 5.66 11.79 -11.84
C GLY A 77 6.92 12.18 -12.60
N VAL A 78 7.74 12.99 -11.95
CA VAL A 78 9.06 13.39 -12.48
C VAL A 78 10.13 13.16 -11.45
N VAL A 79 11.32 12.82 -11.93
CA VAL A 79 12.55 12.68 -11.15
C VAL A 79 13.73 13.07 -12.01
N ASP A 80 14.72 13.71 -11.43
CA ASP A 80 16.01 13.96 -12.10
C ASP A 80 16.66 12.62 -12.45
N LYS A 81 17.22 12.49 -13.65
CA LYS A 81 17.79 11.22 -14.13
C LYS A 81 18.81 10.62 -13.15
N GLU A 82 19.59 11.47 -12.51
CA GLU A 82 20.63 11.10 -11.54
C GLU A 82 20.06 10.68 -10.18
N LYS A 83 18.79 10.97 -9.94
CA LYS A 83 18.07 10.65 -8.69
C LYS A 83 17.08 9.49 -8.83
N ILE A 84 16.98 8.92 -10.04
CA ILE A 84 16.16 7.70 -10.22
C ILE A 84 16.69 6.64 -9.27
N LEU A 85 15.80 6.11 -8.44
CA LEU A 85 16.18 5.05 -7.49
C LEU A 85 16.68 3.83 -8.25
N ASN A 86 17.83 3.36 -7.84
CA ASN A 86 18.41 2.10 -8.29
C ASN A 86 19.00 1.35 -7.09
N ASN A 87 19.07 0.02 -7.21
CA ASN A 87 19.57 -0.83 -6.15
C ASN A 87 21.05 -1.21 -6.28
N ASP A 88 21.80 -0.56 -7.16
CA ASP A 88 23.18 -0.93 -7.50
C ASP A 88 24.11 -0.91 -6.29
N THR A 89 23.88 0.01 -5.36
CA THR A 89 24.70 0.18 -4.14
C THR A 89 24.15 -0.58 -2.92
N MET A 90 23.02 -1.28 -3.06
CA MET A 90 22.45 -2.13 -2.00
C MET A 90 23.42 -3.25 -1.62
N LYS A 91 23.55 -3.49 -0.32
CA LYS A 91 24.50 -4.47 0.22
C LYS A 91 23.96 -5.11 1.50
N PRO A 92 24.47 -6.30 1.88
CA PRO A 92 24.21 -6.87 3.19
C PRO A 92 24.52 -5.90 4.32
N GLY A 93 23.65 -5.84 5.31
CA GLY A 93 23.71 -4.91 6.44
C GLY A 93 22.87 -3.64 6.24
N ASP A 94 22.41 -3.31 5.02
CA ASP A 94 21.42 -2.25 4.83
C ASP A 94 20.12 -2.58 5.59
N VAL A 95 19.44 -1.56 6.09
CA VAL A 95 18.26 -1.70 6.95
C VAL A 95 16.99 -1.53 6.15
N ILE A 96 16.01 -2.38 6.41
CA ILE A 96 14.66 -2.28 5.86
C ILE A 96 13.78 -1.57 6.89
N ILE A 97 13.19 -0.46 6.50
CA ILE A 97 12.23 0.33 7.29
C ILE A 97 10.83 0.05 6.77
N ALA A 98 9.90 -0.26 7.67
CA ALA A 98 8.48 -0.43 7.36
C ALA A 98 7.70 0.85 7.65
N LEU A 99 6.79 1.19 6.74
CA LEU A 99 5.73 2.16 6.94
C LEU A 99 4.41 1.38 7.09
N PRO A 100 3.72 1.53 8.25
CA PRO A 100 2.51 0.77 8.54
C PRO A 100 1.38 1.04 7.55
N SER A 101 0.61 -0.01 7.24
CA SER A 101 -0.65 0.11 6.51
C SER A 101 -1.79 0.52 7.44
N THR A 102 -2.88 1.02 6.86
CA THR A 102 -4.13 1.34 7.56
C THR A 102 -5.07 0.15 7.68
N GLY A 103 -4.76 -0.95 6.99
CA GLY A 103 -5.59 -2.15 6.88
C GLY A 103 -5.20 -2.97 5.68
N VAL A 104 -6.17 -3.64 5.07
CA VAL A 104 -5.97 -4.50 3.88
C VAL A 104 -5.48 -3.70 2.66
N HIS A 105 -5.74 -2.40 2.64
CA HIS A 105 -5.58 -1.54 1.49
C HIS A 105 -6.49 -1.98 0.33
N SER A 106 -5.99 -2.03 -0.90
CA SER A 106 -6.80 -2.31 -2.09
C SER A 106 -6.57 -3.72 -2.67
N ASN A 107 -5.96 -4.63 -1.90
CA ASN A 107 -5.56 -5.95 -2.43
C ASN A 107 -6.12 -7.11 -1.59
N GLY A 108 -6.36 -8.25 -2.25
CA GLY A 108 -6.80 -9.46 -1.58
C GLY A 108 -8.30 -9.53 -1.27
N PHE A 109 -9.11 -8.59 -1.75
CA PHE A 109 -10.54 -8.53 -1.41
C PHE A 109 -11.37 -9.72 -1.92
N SER A 110 -10.97 -10.37 -2.99
CA SER A 110 -11.63 -11.63 -3.41
C SER A 110 -11.52 -12.70 -2.32
N LEU A 111 -10.36 -12.79 -1.64
CA LEU A 111 -10.16 -13.71 -0.53
C LEU A 111 -10.89 -13.22 0.73
N VAL A 112 -10.85 -11.91 1.04
CA VAL A 112 -11.60 -11.31 2.17
C VAL A 112 -13.10 -11.61 2.05
N ARG A 113 -13.71 -11.40 0.88
CA ARG A 113 -15.13 -11.69 0.64
C ARG A 113 -15.46 -13.16 0.89
N LYS A 114 -14.57 -14.06 0.47
CA LYS A 114 -14.72 -15.50 0.70
C LYS A 114 -14.56 -15.88 2.18
N ILE A 115 -13.56 -15.31 2.89
CA ILE A 115 -13.31 -15.59 4.31
C ILE A 115 -14.56 -15.30 5.15
N PHE A 116 -15.17 -14.15 4.93
CA PHE A 116 -16.29 -13.67 5.72
C PHE A 116 -17.66 -13.94 5.12
N ASP A 117 -17.71 -14.65 3.96
CA ASP A 117 -18.96 -14.91 3.20
C ASP A 117 -19.79 -13.63 2.96
N ILE A 118 -19.09 -12.54 2.58
CA ILE A 118 -19.73 -11.22 2.44
C ILE A 118 -20.83 -11.24 1.38
N ASP A 119 -20.66 -12.01 0.31
CA ASP A 119 -21.63 -12.11 -0.78
C ASP A 119 -22.89 -12.88 -0.37
N GLY A 120 -22.74 -13.91 0.47
CA GLY A 120 -23.86 -14.70 1.01
C GLY A 120 -24.51 -14.06 2.25
N ASN A 121 -23.75 -13.33 3.03
CA ASN A 121 -24.19 -12.71 4.28
C ASN A 121 -23.59 -11.31 4.48
N PRO A 122 -24.07 -10.27 3.76
CA PRO A 122 -23.51 -8.92 3.88
C PRO A 122 -23.64 -8.31 5.28
N ASP A 123 -24.58 -8.79 6.12
CA ASP A 123 -24.75 -8.30 7.49
C ASP A 123 -23.53 -8.58 8.38
N VAL A 124 -22.64 -9.50 7.98
CA VAL A 124 -21.36 -9.74 8.67
C VAL A 124 -20.53 -8.46 8.80
N LEU A 125 -20.63 -7.54 7.84
CA LEU A 125 -19.92 -6.26 7.84
C LEU A 125 -20.31 -5.35 9.01
N HIS A 126 -21.51 -5.53 9.58
CA HIS A 126 -22.00 -4.78 10.73
C HIS A 126 -21.63 -5.42 12.08
N THR A 127 -21.03 -6.61 12.07
CA THR A 127 -20.55 -7.25 13.29
C THR A 127 -19.33 -6.52 13.87
N THR A 128 -19.16 -6.58 15.18
CA THR A 128 -18.04 -5.96 15.90
C THR A 128 -17.20 -7.02 16.60
N PRO A 129 -16.31 -7.72 15.89
CA PRO A 129 -15.40 -8.68 16.51
C PRO A 129 -14.59 -8.05 17.65
N ALA A 130 -14.43 -8.77 18.76
CA ALA A 130 -13.72 -8.26 19.95
C ALA A 130 -12.28 -7.84 19.63
N GLU A 131 -11.64 -8.54 18.71
CA GLU A 131 -10.28 -8.31 18.24
C GLU A 131 -10.11 -6.93 17.58
N LEU A 132 -11.19 -6.34 17.02
CA LEU A 132 -11.14 -5.07 16.29
C LEU A 132 -11.34 -3.82 17.16
N GLY A 133 -11.34 -3.99 18.50
CA GLY A 133 -11.34 -2.86 19.43
C GLY A 133 -12.58 -1.96 19.33
N GLY A 134 -13.73 -2.55 18.99
CA GLY A 134 -15.03 -1.84 18.88
C GLY A 134 -15.36 -1.33 17.50
N LYS A 135 -14.49 -1.49 16.51
CA LYS A 135 -14.81 -1.23 15.10
C LYS A 135 -15.65 -2.36 14.53
N SER A 136 -16.59 -2.06 13.65
CA SER A 136 -17.23 -3.09 12.85
C SER A 136 -16.25 -3.69 11.84
N LEU A 137 -16.56 -4.90 11.36
CA LEU A 137 -15.76 -5.55 10.31
C LEU A 137 -15.70 -4.67 9.05
N GLY A 138 -16.83 -4.08 8.66
CA GLY A 138 -16.90 -3.17 7.51
C GLY A 138 -15.99 -1.95 7.67
N GLU A 139 -16.01 -1.29 8.84
CA GLU A 139 -15.11 -0.15 9.10
C GLU A 139 -13.64 -0.54 9.04
N ALA A 140 -13.27 -1.71 9.55
CA ALA A 140 -11.89 -2.19 9.51
C ALA A 140 -11.43 -2.55 8.09
N LEU A 141 -12.32 -3.15 7.27
CA LEU A 141 -12.03 -3.53 5.89
C LEU A 141 -12.03 -2.34 4.92
N LEU A 142 -12.84 -1.32 5.19
CA LEU A 142 -12.95 -0.11 4.35
C LEU A 142 -11.95 0.99 4.72
N ALA A 143 -11.00 0.73 5.63
CA ALA A 143 -9.94 1.68 5.92
C ALA A 143 -9.19 2.03 4.61
N PRO A 144 -9.12 3.33 4.22
CA PRO A 144 -8.54 3.72 2.94
C PRO A 144 -7.06 3.34 2.82
N THR A 145 -6.63 3.01 1.60
CA THR A 145 -5.21 2.80 1.29
C THR A 145 -4.41 4.07 1.62
N LYS A 146 -3.38 3.91 2.42
CA LYS A 146 -2.53 5.01 2.88
C LYS A 146 -1.67 5.57 1.75
N ILE A 147 -1.53 6.89 1.70
CA ILE A 147 -0.67 7.61 0.76
C ILE A 147 0.64 7.97 1.46
N TYR A 148 1.77 7.47 0.95
CA TYR A 148 3.10 7.62 1.55
C TYR A 148 3.95 8.71 0.88
N VAL A 149 3.41 9.44 -0.11
CA VAL A 149 4.16 10.35 -0.99
C VAL A 149 4.95 11.39 -0.21
N LYS A 150 4.28 12.19 0.64
CA LYS A 150 4.93 13.31 1.35
C LYS A 150 6.06 12.87 2.29
N PRO A 151 5.86 11.90 3.21
CA PRO A 151 6.93 11.46 4.10
C PRO A 151 8.09 10.81 3.35
N VAL A 152 7.82 10.01 2.32
CA VAL A 152 8.87 9.34 1.55
C VAL A 152 9.70 10.32 0.74
N LEU A 153 9.08 11.31 0.09
CA LEU A 153 9.81 12.36 -0.62
C LEU A 153 10.75 13.13 0.32
N LYS A 154 10.36 13.35 1.59
CA LYS A 154 11.23 13.99 2.60
C LYS A 154 12.44 13.12 2.96
N VAL A 155 12.26 11.81 3.04
CA VAL A 155 13.40 10.89 3.23
C VAL A 155 14.34 10.95 2.04
N LEU A 156 13.82 10.95 0.80
CA LEU A 156 14.62 11.00 -0.43
C LEU A 156 15.44 12.30 -0.59
N GLU A 157 15.04 13.38 0.07
CA GLU A 157 15.82 14.64 0.07
C GLU A 157 17.13 14.52 0.86
N GLU A 158 17.21 13.63 1.88
CA GLU A 158 18.28 13.66 2.89
C GLU A 158 18.95 12.30 3.15
N VAL A 159 18.38 11.20 2.66
CA VAL A 159 18.83 9.83 2.92
C VAL A 159 19.10 9.13 1.60
N ASP A 160 20.17 8.34 1.54
CA ASP A 160 20.52 7.53 0.37
C ASP A 160 19.65 6.25 0.33
N VAL A 161 18.41 6.38 -0.14
CA VAL A 161 17.48 5.26 -0.26
C VAL A 161 17.91 4.34 -1.40
N LYS A 162 18.09 3.05 -1.11
CA LYS A 162 18.56 2.03 -2.05
C LYS A 162 17.42 1.32 -2.80
N GLY A 163 16.21 1.40 -2.29
CA GLY A 163 15.04 0.78 -2.90
C GLY A 163 13.80 1.04 -2.07
N ILE A 164 12.66 1.08 -2.75
CA ILE A 164 11.33 1.22 -2.14
C ILE A 164 10.44 0.14 -2.75
N SER A 165 9.64 -0.51 -1.92
CA SER A 165 8.60 -1.43 -2.38
C SER A 165 7.26 -1.07 -1.78
N HIS A 166 6.26 -0.86 -2.63
CA HIS A 166 4.86 -0.76 -2.25
C HIS A 166 4.29 -2.17 -2.09
N ILE A 167 3.78 -2.49 -0.90
CA ILE A 167 3.28 -3.84 -0.60
C ILE A 167 1.81 -3.93 -1.00
N THR A 168 1.56 -4.59 -2.11
CA THR A 168 0.26 -4.75 -2.77
C THR A 168 -0.12 -6.23 -2.91
N GLY A 169 -0.86 -6.61 -3.93
CA GLY A 169 -1.11 -8.03 -4.24
C GLY A 169 0.19 -8.78 -4.49
N GLY A 170 0.35 -9.95 -3.87
CA GLY A 170 1.60 -10.69 -3.81
C GLY A 170 2.40 -10.50 -2.52
N GLY A 171 1.95 -9.59 -1.62
CA GLY A 171 2.47 -9.42 -0.27
C GLY A 171 3.97 -9.19 -0.20
N PHE A 172 4.62 -9.71 0.82
CA PHE A 172 6.07 -9.57 1.01
C PHE A 172 6.87 -10.32 -0.05
N TYR A 173 6.44 -11.54 -0.38
CA TYR A 173 7.22 -12.44 -1.23
C TYR A 173 7.36 -11.97 -2.68
N GLU A 174 6.36 -11.23 -3.20
CA GLU A 174 6.41 -10.76 -4.58
C GLU A 174 6.79 -9.28 -4.70
N ASN A 175 6.46 -8.44 -3.70
CA ASN A 175 6.69 -7.00 -3.84
C ASN A 175 8.09 -6.58 -3.37
N ILE A 176 8.57 -7.07 -2.22
CA ILE A 176 9.89 -6.70 -1.71
C ILE A 176 11.02 -7.04 -2.71
N PRO A 177 11.03 -8.23 -3.34
CA PRO A 177 12.07 -8.58 -4.30
C PRO A 177 12.21 -7.65 -5.51
N ARG A 178 11.15 -6.90 -5.87
CA ARG A 178 11.20 -5.96 -7.01
C ARG A 178 12.21 -4.84 -6.82
N SER A 179 12.49 -4.46 -5.58
CA SER A 179 13.49 -3.43 -5.25
C SER A 179 14.84 -4.00 -4.84
N LEU A 180 14.98 -5.32 -4.69
CA LEU A 180 16.23 -5.93 -4.25
C LEU A 180 17.25 -6.01 -5.38
N LYS A 181 18.53 -5.80 -5.03
CA LYS A 181 19.66 -6.09 -5.90
C LYS A 181 19.83 -7.61 -6.03
N LYS A 182 20.23 -8.06 -7.21
CA LYS A 182 20.58 -9.48 -7.44
C LYS A 182 21.66 -9.93 -6.45
N GLY A 183 21.43 -11.07 -5.81
CA GLY A 183 22.29 -11.62 -4.76
C GLY A 183 22.00 -11.07 -3.37
N CYS A 184 20.97 -10.23 -3.22
CA CYS A 184 20.47 -9.75 -1.95
C CYS A 184 19.13 -10.38 -1.60
N CYS A 185 18.92 -10.61 -0.31
CA CYS A 185 17.72 -11.15 0.31
C CYS A 185 17.21 -10.17 1.39
N ALA A 186 15.93 -9.99 1.50
CA ALA A 186 15.32 -9.30 2.63
C ALA A 186 15.12 -10.31 3.78
N ARG A 187 15.89 -10.19 4.85
CA ARG A 187 15.75 -11.01 6.05
C ARG A 187 14.93 -10.26 7.08
N ILE A 188 13.78 -10.83 7.43
CA ILE A 188 12.78 -10.23 8.31
C ILE A 188 12.40 -11.25 9.39
N HIS A 189 12.54 -10.87 10.66
CA HIS A 189 12.00 -11.69 11.74
C HIS A 189 10.50 -11.46 11.86
N LYS A 190 9.72 -12.52 11.80
CA LYS A 190 8.24 -12.43 11.87
C LYS A 190 7.74 -11.74 13.13
N ALA A 191 8.45 -11.92 14.23
CA ALA A 191 8.13 -11.25 15.50
C ALA A 191 8.25 -9.72 15.44
N ASP A 192 9.02 -9.17 14.49
CA ASP A 192 9.20 -7.73 14.30
C ASP A 192 8.10 -7.14 13.41
N VAL A 193 7.33 -7.96 12.70
CA VAL A 193 6.20 -7.49 11.89
C VAL A 193 5.04 -7.10 12.80
N ARG A 194 4.69 -5.82 12.83
CA ARG A 194 3.58 -5.28 13.65
C ARG A 194 2.24 -5.54 12.95
N THR A 195 1.82 -6.81 12.94
CA THR A 195 0.61 -7.26 12.25
C THR A 195 -0.65 -6.81 12.99
N PRO A 196 -1.55 -6.02 12.38
CA PRO A 196 -2.82 -5.63 12.98
C PRO A 196 -3.76 -6.82 13.23
N ALA A 197 -4.60 -6.71 14.26
CA ALA A 197 -5.53 -7.76 14.66
C ALA A 197 -6.47 -8.25 13.55
N LEU A 198 -6.81 -7.37 12.60
CA LEU A 198 -7.62 -7.74 11.43
C LEU A 198 -7.01 -8.91 10.64
N PHE A 199 -5.70 -8.91 10.42
CA PHE A 199 -5.03 -9.99 9.66
C PHE A 199 -5.02 -11.31 10.43
N HIS A 200 -4.87 -11.27 11.77
CA HIS A 200 -4.98 -12.46 12.60
C HIS A 200 -6.41 -13.02 12.60
N LEU A 201 -7.41 -12.12 12.62
CA LEU A 201 -8.82 -12.53 12.48
C LEU A 201 -9.06 -13.19 11.12
N MET A 202 -8.59 -12.58 10.04
CA MET A 202 -8.71 -13.12 8.68
C MET A 202 -8.04 -14.49 8.56
N GLN A 203 -6.84 -14.64 9.11
CA GLN A 203 -6.10 -15.90 9.09
C GLN A 203 -6.88 -17.02 9.83
N LYS A 204 -7.39 -16.71 11.01
CA LYS A 204 -8.16 -17.63 11.87
C LYS A 204 -9.45 -18.06 11.18
N GLU A 205 -10.28 -17.11 10.75
CA GLU A 205 -11.58 -17.38 10.14
C GLU A 205 -11.44 -18.08 8.78
N GLY A 206 -10.42 -17.72 7.99
CA GLY A 206 -10.15 -18.33 6.70
C GLY A 206 -9.37 -19.66 6.75
N GLY A 207 -8.81 -20.03 7.90
CA GLY A 207 -7.91 -21.18 8.01
C GLY A 207 -6.70 -21.09 7.08
N ILE A 208 -6.17 -19.87 6.85
CA ILE A 208 -5.15 -19.59 5.85
C ILE A 208 -3.77 -19.84 6.44
N SER A 209 -2.87 -20.46 5.66
CA SER A 209 -1.49 -20.66 6.07
C SER A 209 -0.79 -19.32 6.27
N GLU A 210 0.20 -19.28 7.17
CA GLU A 210 1.01 -18.07 7.38
C GLU A 210 1.68 -17.61 6.08
N HIS A 211 2.22 -18.55 5.32
CA HIS A 211 2.84 -18.25 4.03
C HIS A 211 1.86 -17.54 3.08
N ASP A 212 0.64 -18.05 2.95
CA ASP A 212 -0.36 -17.48 2.05
C ASP A 212 -0.84 -16.11 2.54
N MET A 213 -0.89 -15.89 3.87
CA MET A 213 -1.17 -14.56 4.42
C MET A 213 -0.11 -13.54 3.97
N PHE A 214 1.18 -13.85 4.11
CA PHE A 214 2.29 -12.98 3.68
C PHE A 214 2.45 -12.89 2.17
N ASN A 215 1.88 -13.83 1.41
CA ASN A 215 1.88 -13.79 -0.06
C ASN A 215 0.68 -13.05 -0.66
N THR A 216 -0.40 -12.87 0.12
CA THR A 216 -1.65 -12.24 -0.38
C THR A 216 -1.83 -10.83 0.17
N PHE A 217 -1.45 -10.61 1.43
CA PHE A 217 -1.75 -9.38 2.17
C PHE A 217 -0.49 -8.63 2.58
N ASN A 218 -0.65 -7.35 2.88
CA ASN A 218 0.43 -6.49 3.35
C ASN A 218 0.85 -6.75 4.81
N MET A 219 0.11 -7.53 5.56
CA MET A 219 0.35 -7.91 6.97
C MET A 219 0.65 -6.74 7.91
N GLY A 220 0.11 -5.56 7.61
CA GLY A 220 0.32 -4.34 8.39
C GLY A 220 1.47 -3.45 7.90
N VAL A 221 2.13 -3.80 6.80
CA VAL A 221 3.21 -3.03 6.18
C VAL A 221 2.80 -2.62 4.78
N GLY A 222 2.52 -1.33 4.57
CA GLY A 222 2.08 -0.86 3.25
C GLY A 222 3.24 -0.48 2.33
N MET A 223 4.38 -0.09 2.89
CA MET A 223 5.58 0.27 2.12
C MET A 223 6.84 -0.06 2.91
N VAL A 224 7.91 -0.42 2.21
CA VAL A 224 9.24 -0.58 2.79
C VAL A 224 10.27 0.27 2.06
N LEU A 225 11.23 0.81 2.83
CA LEU A 225 12.40 1.53 2.32
C LEU A 225 13.65 0.79 2.75
N THR A 226 14.59 0.61 1.84
CA THR A 226 15.94 0.09 2.16
C THR A 226 16.93 1.24 2.19
N VAL A 227 17.63 1.39 3.31
CA VAL A 227 18.58 2.49 3.55
C VAL A 227 19.89 1.97 4.16
N PRO A 228 21.02 2.67 4.02
CA PRO A 228 22.26 2.32 4.74
C PRO A 228 22.03 2.25 6.25
N ALA A 229 22.66 1.30 6.92
CA ALA A 229 22.49 1.10 8.37
C ALA A 229 22.77 2.37 9.19
N GLU A 230 23.79 3.12 8.79
CA GLU A 230 24.21 4.38 9.43
C GLU A 230 23.23 5.55 9.22
N GLN A 231 22.30 5.42 8.26
CA GLN A 231 21.27 6.44 7.97
C GLN A 231 19.87 6.03 8.45
N ALA A 232 19.70 4.83 8.99
CA ALA A 232 18.39 4.31 9.37
C ALA A 232 17.69 5.14 10.46
N ASP A 233 18.43 5.61 11.46
CA ASP A 233 17.85 6.47 12.52
C ASP A 233 17.42 7.82 11.96
N LYS A 234 18.23 8.42 11.10
CA LYS A 234 17.87 9.68 10.41
C LYS A 234 16.60 9.49 9.54
N ALA A 235 16.51 8.40 8.81
CA ALA A 235 15.32 8.09 8.00
C ALA A 235 14.06 7.97 8.87
N LEU A 236 14.15 7.28 10.02
CA LEU A 236 13.04 7.18 10.97
C LEU A 236 12.66 8.53 11.58
N GLU A 237 13.63 9.35 11.98
CA GLU A 237 13.36 10.71 12.49
C GLU A 237 12.60 11.55 11.48
N ILE A 238 13.01 11.53 10.20
CA ILE A 238 12.31 12.23 9.11
C ILE A 238 10.89 11.70 8.94
N LEU A 239 10.70 10.37 8.88
CA LEU A 239 9.39 9.75 8.76
C LEU A 239 8.47 10.13 9.92
N HIS A 240 8.96 10.02 11.16
CA HIS A 240 8.17 10.35 12.35
C HIS A 240 7.76 11.83 12.37
N ALA A 241 8.63 12.74 11.95
CA ALA A 241 8.34 14.17 11.88
C ALA A 241 7.37 14.54 10.74
N ASN A 242 7.20 13.68 9.73
CA ASN A 242 6.43 13.96 8.53
C ASN A 242 5.18 13.08 8.36
N GLY A 243 4.61 12.58 9.45
CA GLY A 243 3.31 11.91 9.43
C GLY A 243 3.34 10.39 9.46
N GLU A 244 4.53 9.80 9.67
CA GLU A 244 4.72 8.36 9.85
C GLU A 244 5.29 8.01 11.26
N PRO A 245 4.61 8.39 12.37
CA PRO A 245 5.14 8.22 13.72
C PRO A 245 5.36 6.76 14.12
N GLU A 246 4.70 5.84 13.42
CA GLU A 246 4.77 4.40 13.66
C GLU A 246 5.73 3.66 12.71
N ALA A 247 6.48 4.37 11.85
CA ALA A 247 7.53 3.75 11.04
C ALA A 247 8.60 3.08 11.91
N TYR A 248 9.13 1.93 11.49
CA TYR A 248 10.03 1.14 12.33
C TYR A 248 11.02 0.31 11.49
N ARG A 249 12.09 -0.16 12.13
CA ARG A 249 13.01 -1.11 11.53
C ARG A 249 12.33 -2.48 11.42
N LEU A 250 12.20 -3.01 10.21
CA LEU A 250 11.53 -4.29 9.92
C LEU A 250 12.52 -5.44 9.78
N GLY A 251 13.69 -5.18 9.20
CA GLY A 251 14.64 -6.21 8.91
C GLY A 251 15.93 -5.66 8.31
N VAL A 252 16.71 -6.53 7.71
CA VAL A 252 17.98 -6.19 7.09
C VAL A 252 18.15 -6.87 5.74
N ILE A 253 18.97 -6.28 4.89
CA ILE A 253 19.45 -6.94 3.69
C ILE A 253 20.54 -7.95 4.07
N ALA A 254 20.46 -9.15 3.52
CA ALA A 254 21.41 -10.24 3.67
C ALA A 254 21.85 -10.76 2.30
N GLU A 255 22.84 -11.65 2.28
CA GLU A 255 23.15 -12.42 1.08
C GLU A 255 22.04 -13.45 0.82
N GLY A 256 21.66 -13.62 -0.44
CA GLY A 256 20.61 -14.55 -0.83
C GLY A 256 19.73 -14.03 -1.95
N GLU A 257 18.50 -14.53 -2.02
CA GLU A 257 17.48 -14.10 -2.99
C GLU A 257 16.11 -14.02 -2.33
N GLY A 258 15.27 -13.09 -2.77
CA GLY A 258 13.89 -12.97 -2.33
C GLY A 258 13.72 -12.51 -0.88
N VAL A 259 12.77 -13.10 -0.17
CA VAL A 259 12.42 -12.76 1.22
C VAL A 259 12.56 -13.99 2.12
N GLU A 260 13.34 -13.84 3.17
CA GLU A 260 13.48 -14.81 4.25
C GLU A 260 12.70 -14.31 5.48
N LEU A 261 11.59 -14.98 5.80
CA LEU A 261 10.82 -14.76 7.03
C LEU A 261 11.24 -15.80 8.07
N CYS A 262 11.90 -15.41 9.14
CA CYS A 262 12.45 -16.30 10.16
C CYS A 262 11.84 -16.04 11.55
#